data_998ecee78b32dce6ac9f7fb42d00c899
#
_entry.id   998ecee78b32dce6ac9f7fb42d00c899
#
_cell.length_a   1.000
_cell.length_b   1.000
_cell.length_c   1.000
_cell.angle_alpha   90.00
_cell.angle_beta   90.00
_cell.angle_gamma   90.00
#
_symmetry.space_group_name_H-M   'P 1'
#
loop_
_entity.id
_entity.type
_entity.pdbx_description
1 polymer ?
#
loop_
_entity_poly.entity_id
_entity_poly.type
_entity_poly.pdbx_seq_one_letter_code
_entity_poly.pdbx_strand_id
1 'polypeptide(L)'
;MSTSETLRDIAAPTSAKATEELAPTLRLASIFALITIAVHFVVNLRAQHLGYGLFIDELYYLMCGRNLAWGYVDQPPIVAVAARFSELVFGFHSLALFRLLPTLAGAFEVVGTGLLVREMGGGRKAQALAMLAVMVCPVVLAIDCFLSMNCFEPLFWIGTAYAVLRVVRSGDPRWWAVAGIAAGLGLENKWNEVFFLFALLGALLLSPRRKALASRWFAVCVALIVLIALPNLLWEVHHGWPTLVWLHNASTLGKNIVYGPLPFLRNQLFINGPLSSLLWVSGLVWLLAGRSARGLRWVGVAYILYLLGMMAMHANDYYLAPVYPLLFAAGGVAWDRWLVSQWARRIAVPAYAGLIVVYGFLAILSVQPVLTPQEYVKHIEHTGLRPKEFNAMATSPLPLLMAQMTGWHDVADKLADTYLSLPPADRSKAGIIVADYGEASSVNIYRPDVPTAISGHQNYWYWGPRGHDGSVMIAFGLPRDVLEREFNSVTEVARMINEWGEHDENGPIYLCRGAKKDLREAWPSMKRWF
;
A
#
# COMPACT_ATOMS: atom_id res chain seq x y z
N MET A 1 9.63 -52.50 -0.93
CA MET A 1 8.98 -51.69 0.12
C MET A 1 8.12 -50.62 -0.56
N SER A 2 6.85 -50.73 -0.34
CA SER A 2 5.74 -50.23 -1.16
C SER A 2 5.61 -48.70 -1.14
N THR A 3 5.41 -48.11 -2.31
CA THR A 3 5.09 -46.70 -2.58
C THR A 3 3.74 -46.23 -1.98
N SER A 4 3.02 -47.10 -1.25
CA SER A 4 1.72 -46.78 -0.64
C SER A 4 1.79 -46.19 0.77
N GLU A 5 2.90 -46.30 1.49
CA GLU A 5 3.04 -45.77 2.85
C GLU A 5 3.35 -44.26 2.90
N THR A 6 3.98 -43.73 1.87
CA THR A 6 4.33 -42.29 1.82
C THR A 6 3.16 -41.35 1.49
N LEU A 7 2.00 -41.88 1.09
CA LEU A 7 0.80 -41.10 0.77
C LEU A 7 -0.20 -40.97 1.94
N ARG A 8 -0.04 -41.78 3.00
CA ARG A 8 -0.95 -41.78 4.16
C ARG A 8 -0.67 -40.67 5.19
N ASP A 9 0.55 -40.10 5.20
CA ASP A 9 0.92 -39.06 6.17
C ASP A 9 0.41 -37.66 5.82
N ILE A 10 -0.38 -37.51 4.75
CA ILE A 10 -0.97 -36.22 4.33
C ILE A 10 -2.51 -36.37 4.15
N ALA A 11 -3.13 -37.27 4.90
CA ALA A 11 -4.59 -37.35 4.88
C ALA A 11 -5.18 -36.06 5.48
N ALA A 12 -6.04 -35.36 4.73
CA ALA A 12 -6.80 -34.24 5.24
C ALA A 12 -7.61 -34.70 6.46
N PRO A 13 -7.64 -33.91 7.55
CA PRO A 13 -8.49 -34.25 8.69
C PRO A 13 -9.95 -34.39 8.25
N THR A 14 -10.68 -35.33 8.79
CA THR A 14 -12.14 -35.45 8.59
C THR A 14 -12.83 -34.15 8.95
N SER A 15 -13.92 -33.76 8.30
CA SER A 15 -14.55 -32.44 8.40
C SER A 15 -14.81 -31.97 9.84
N ALA A 16 -15.18 -32.89 10.75
CA ALA A 16 -15.39 -32.60 12.17
C ALA A 16 -14.07 -32.23 12.90
N LYS A 17 -12.99 -32.97 12.64
CA LYS A 17 -11.66 -32.69 13.22
C LYS A 17 -11.05 -31.39 12.68
N ALA A 18 -11.31 -31.06 11.42
CA ALA A 18 -10.90 -29.81 10.80
C ALA A 18 -11.61 -28.59 11.41
N THR A 19 -12.87 -28.75 11.83
CA THR A 19 -13.68 -27.68 12.46
C THR A 19 -13.27 -27.47 13.93
N GLU A 20 -12.99 -28.55 14.68
CA GLU A 20 -12.46 -28.46 16.06
C GLU A 20 -11.12 -27.75 16.14
N GLU A 21 -10.24 -27.94 15.16
CA GLU A 21 -8.92 -27.27 15.11
C GLU A 21 -8.97 -25.82 14.62
N LEU A 22 -10.05 -25.38 13.96
CA LEU A 22 -10.19 -24.01 13.45
C LEU A 22 -10.52 -23.01 14.57
N ALA A 23 -11.42 -23.37 15.48
CA ALA A 23 -11.88 -22.47 16.56
C ALA A 23 -10.72 -21.98 17.46
N PRO A 24 -9.76 -22.79 17.91
CA PRO A 24 -8.62 -22.31 18.68
C PRO A 24 -7.69 -21.37 17.90
N THR A 25 -7.52 -21.61 16.58
CA THR A 25 -6.76 -20.70 15.70
C THR A 25 -7.44 -19.35 15.61
N LEU A 26 -8.75 -19.33 15.35
CA LEU A 26 -9.52 -18.10 15.25
C LEU A 26 -9.53 -17.32 16.58
N ARG A 27 -9.66 -18.00 17.72
CA ARG A 27 -9.59 -17.34 19.04
C ARG A 27 -8.23 -16.64 19.24
N LEU A 28 -7.13 -17.33 18.95
CA LEU A 28 -5.80 -16.75 19.04
C LEU A 28 -5.65 -15.57 18.07
N ALA A 29 -6.03 -15.75 16.81
CA ALA A 29 -5.94 -14.73 15.78
C ALA A 29 -6.80 -13.49 16.11
N SER A 30 -7.99 -13.69 16.70
CA SER A 30 -8.84 -12.56 17.13
C SER A 30 -8.17 -11.72 18.21
N ILE A 31 -7.41 -12.32 19.13
CA ILE A 31 -6.65 -11.55 20.13
C ILE A 31 -5.62 -10.65 19.45
N PHE A 32 -4.82 -11.20 18.52
CA PHE A 32 -3.83 -10.42 17.78
C PHE A 32 -4.49 -9.35 16.91
N ALA A 33 -5.60 -9.67 16.24
CA ALA A 33 -6.38 -8.71 15.45
C ALA A 33 -6.89 -7.54 16.30
N LEU A 34 -7.44 -7.81 17.48
CA LEU A 34 -7.92 -6.77 18.40
C LEU A 34 -6.77 -5.89 18.91
N ILE A 35 -5.59 -6.47 19.17
CA ILE A 35 -4.39 -5.70 19.53
C ILE A 35 -3.97 -4.81 18.36
N THR A 36 -3.94 -5.35 17.13
CA THR A 36 -3.61 -4.57 15.92
C THR A 36 -4.56 -3.40 15.75
N ILE A 37 -5.88 -3.64 15.86
CA ILE A 37 -6.91 -2.59 15.78
C ILE A 37 -6.66 -1.52 16.85
N ALA A 38 -6.43 -1.93 18.11
CA ALA A 38 -6.21 -1.00 19.21
C ALA A 38 -4.95 -0.15 19.00
N VAL A 39 -3.84 -0.76 18.55
CA VAL A 39 -2.58 -0.06 18.28
C VAL A 39 -2.77 0.98 17.16
N HIS A 40 -3.30 0.60 16.00
CA HIS A 40 -3.51 1.53 14.89
C HIS A 40 -4.51 2.63 15.23
N PHE A 41 -5.57 2.30 15.96
CA PHE A 41 -6.56 3.29 16.40
C PHE A 41 -5.92 4.35 17.32
N VAL A 42 -5.15 3.91 18.32
CA VAL A 42 -4.44 4.81 19.26
C VAL A 42 -3.38 5.63 18.52
N VAL A 43 -2.63 5.03 17.59
CA VAL A 43 -1.64 5.73 16.76
C VAL A 43 -2.30 6.84 15.94
N ASN A 44 -3.43 6.56 15.28
CA ASN A 44 -4.13 7.56 14.47
C ASN A 44 -4.75 8.68 15.31
N LEU A 45 -5.27 8.37 16.52
CA LEU A 45 -5.69 9.41 17.47
C LEU A 45 -4.52 10.29 17.92
N ARG A 46 -3.37 9.67 18.21
CA ARG A 46 -2.15 10.39 18.59
C ARG A 46 -1.64 11.26 17.44
N ALA A 47 -1.60 10.73 16.21
CA ALA A 47 -1.19 11.46 15.02
C ALA A 47 -2.03 12.74 14.84
N GLN A 48 -3.35 12.60 14.90
CA GLN A 48 -4.26 13.75 14.79
C GLN A 48 -4.04 14.77 15.91
N HIS A 49 -3.83 14.32 17.16
CA HIS A 49 -3.54 15.21 18.29
C HIS A 49 -2.22 16.00 18.11
N LEU A 50 -1.26 15.41 17.40
CA LEU A 50 0.03 16.04 17.10
C LEU A 50 0.00 16.97 15.86
N GLY A 51 -1.17 17.12 15.22
CA GLY A 51 -1.34 17.98 14.06
C GLY A 51 -1.06 17.32 12.70
N TYR A 52 -0.82 16.00 12.66
CA TYR A 52 -0.79 15.28 11.39
C TYR A 52 -2.20 15.17 10.80
N GLY A 53 -2.30 15.34 9.49
CA GLY A 53 -3.54 15.26 8.71
C GLY A 53 -3.62 14.00 7.85
N LEU A 54 -4.48 14.08 6.84
CA LEU A 54 -4.54 13.08 5.78
C LEU A 54 -3.23 13.08 4.98
N PHE A 55 -2.79 11.90 4.57
CA PHE A 55 -1.68 11.76 3.64
C PHE A 55 -2.08 12.28 2.25
N ILE A 56 -1.13 12.80 1.49
CA ILE A 56 -1.38 13.37 0.16
C ILE A 56 -2.24 12.47 -0.74
N ASP A 57 -1.95 11.17 -0.76
CA ASP A 57 -2.71 10.22 -1.57
C ASP A 57 -4.12 9.98 -1.00
N GLU A 58 -4.34 10.07 0.32
CA GLU A 58 -5.67 9.98 0.91
C GLU A 58 -6.58 11.13 0.44
N LEU A 59 -6.03 12.35 0.33
CA LEU A 59 -6.74 13.49 -0.25
C LEU A 59 -7.12 13.21 -1.71
N TYR A 60 -6.19 12.68 -2.48
CA TYR A 60 -6.44 12.32 -3.87
C TYR A 60 -7.47 11.19 -4.01
N TYR A 61 -7.38 10.13 -3.18
CA TYR A 61 -8.34 9.03 -3.22
C TYR A 61 -9.75 9.46 -2.79
N LEU A 62 -9.87 10.44 -1.90
CA LEU A 62 -11.15 11.08 -1.60
C LEU A 62 -11.74 11.75 -2.83
N MET A 63 -10.93 12.48 -3.60
CA MET A 63 -11.37 13.12 -4.83
C MET A 63 -11.70 12.11 -5.92
N CYS A 64 -10.92 11.01 -6.05
CA CYS A 64 -11.25 9.87 -6.90
C CYS A 64 -12.58 9.23 -6.47
N GLY A 65 -12.81 9.07 -5.17
CA GLY A 65 -14.06 8.54 -4.62
C GLY A 65 -15.28 9.43 -4.86
N ARG A 66 -15.08 10.75 -4.90
CA ARG A 66 -16.15 11.71 -5.31
C ARG A 66 -16.39 11.72 -6.83
N ASN A 67 -15.45 11.23 -7.63
CA ASN A 67 -15.50 11.09 -9.08
C ASN A 67 -15.26 9.64 -9.50
N LEU A 68 -16.13 8.71 -9.05
CA LEU A 68 -15.96 7.27 -9.26
C LEU A 68 -15.85 6.91 -10.75
N ALA A 69 -14.85 6.10 -11.07
CA ALA A 69 -14.56 5.55 -12.38
C ALA A 69 -14.07 4.10 -12.25
N TRP A 70 -14.05 3.35 -13.34
CA TRP A 70 -13.52 1.99 -13.35
C TRP A 70 -11.99 1.92 -13.39
N GLY A 71 -11.31 3.07 -13.41
CA GLY A 71 -9.86 3.17 -13.36
C GLY A 71 -9.43 4.63 -13.20
N TYR A 72 -8.18 4.81 -12.87
CA TYR A 72 -7.51 6.10 -12.70
C TYR A 72 -6.11 6.00 -13.30
N VAL A 73 -5.44 7.14 -13.48
CA VAL A 73 -4.12 7.20 -14.15
C VAL A 73 -3.09 6.26 -13.50
N ASP A 74 -3.10 6.17 -12.19
CA ASP A 74 -2.08 5.50 -11.39
C ASP A 74 -2.60 4.34 -10.54
N GLN A 75 -3.91 4.03 -10.62
CA GLN A 75 -4.53 3.00 -9.77
C GLN A 75 -5.85 2.43 -10.31
N PRO A 76 -6.16 1.17 -9.98
CA PRO A 76 -7.48 0.59 -10.14
C PRO A 76 -8.50 1.15 -9.12
N PRO A 77 -9.81 0.82 -9.22
CA PRO A 77 -10.89 1.54 -8.53
C PRO A 77 -11.04 1.24 -7.04
N ILE A 78 -10.54 0.13 -6.48
CA ILE A 78 -10.88 -0.30 -5.11
C ILE A 78 -10.52 0.75 -4.06
N VAL A 79 -9.36 1.39 -4.15
CA VAL A 79 -8.96 2.40 -3.17
C VAL A 79 -9.85 3.64 -3.20
N ALA A 80 -10.32 4.06 -4.38
CA ALA A 80 -11.27 5.17 -4.52
C ALA A 80 -12.64 4.82 -3.91
N VAL A 81 -13.13 3.60 -4.13
CA VAL A 81 -14.36 3.09 -3.50
C VAL A 81 -14.20 3.03 -1.97
N ALA A 82 -13.04 2.55 -1.48
CA ALA A 82 -12.75 2.49 -0.05
C ALA A 82 -12.71 3.89 0.58
N ALA A 83 -12.06 4.87 -0.08
CA ALA A 83 -12.03 6.26 0.38
C ALA A 83 -13.43 6.88 0.42
N ARG A 84 -14.25 6.63 -0.63
CA ARG A 84 -15.64 7.10 -0.64
C ARG A 84 -16.49 6.46 0.45
N PHE A 85 -16.32 5.17 0.68
CA PHE A 85 -16.99 4.48 1.78
C PHE A 85 -16.61 5.06 3.14
N SER A 86 -15.30 5.23 3.41
CA SER A 86 -14.82 5.85 4.64
C SER A 86 -15.38 7.26 4.84
N GLU A 87 -15.39 8.08 3.77
CA GLU A 87 -15.96 9.42 3.81
C GLU A 87 -17.44 9.42 4.16
N LEU A 88 -18.24 8.57 3.50
CA LEU A 88 -19.70 8.54 3.69
C LEU A 88 -20.12 8.01 5.06
N VAL A 89 -19.36 7.03 5.61
CA VAL A 89 -19.73 6.35 6.85
C VAL A 89 -19.11 7.04 8.07
N PHE A 90 -17.86 7.49 7.97
CA PHE A 90 -17.09 8.00 9.10
C PHE A 90 -16.72 9.47 8.98
N GLY A 91 -16.88 10.08 7.79
CA GLY A 91 -16.30 11.39 7.48
C GLY A 91 -14.77 11.32 7.35
N PHE A 92 -14.14 12.50 7.20
CA PHE A 92 -12.67 12.62 7.10
C PHE A 92 -12.05 13.50 8.20
N HIS A 93 -12.85 13.95 9.17
CA HIS A 93 -12.37 14.82 10.26
C HIS A 93 -11.65 14.04 11.37
N SER A 94 -11.87 12.75 11.49
CA SER A 94 -11.18 11.87 12.42
C SER A 94 -10.28 10.90 11.66
N LEU A 95 -8.95 11.03 11.81
CA LEU A 95 -8.00 10.10 11.18
C LEU A 95 -8.25 8.65 11.61
N ALA A 96 -8.54 8.42 12.90
CA ALA A 96 -8.77 7.07 13.42
C ALA A 96 -10.00 6.40 12.81
N LEU A 97 -11.07 7.17 12.57
CA LEU A 97 -12.29 6.65 11.94
C LEU A 97 -12.13 6.53 10.42
N PHE A 98 -11.56 7.55 9.76
CA PHE A 98 -11.31 7.50 8.32
C PHE A 98 -10.39 6.34 7.93
N ARG A 99 -9.36 6.08 8.74
CA ARG A 99 -8.39 4.98 8.56
C ARG A 99 -8.83 3.66 9.19
N LEU A 100 -10.12 3.49 9.49
CA LEU A 100 -10.63 2.21 10.04
C LEU A 100 -10.48 1.07 9.03
N LEU A 101 -10.65 1.31 7.72
CA LEU A 101 -10.47 0.29 6.68
C LEU A 101 -9.03 -0.24 6.61
N PRO A 102 -7.96 0.59 6.50
CA PRO A 102 -6.59 0.09 6.59
C PRO A 102 -6.29 -0.59 7.93
N THR A 103 -6.80 -0.06 9.05
CA THR A 103 -6.68 -0.72 10.36
C THR A 103 -7.27 -2.14 10.37
N LEU A 104 -8.45 -2.31 9.78
CA LEU A 104 -9.08 -3.64 9.63
C LEU A 104 -8.30 -4.52 8.63
N ALA A 105 -7.75 -3.94 7.57
CA ALA A 105 -6.92 -4.68 6.62
C ALA A 105 -5.71 -5.29 7.32
N GLY A 106 -4.94 -4.52 8.09
CA GLY A 106 -3.82 -5.03 8.88
C GLY A 106 -4.24 -6.10 9.90
N ALA A 107 -5.40 -5.93 10.55
CA ALA A 107 -5.94 -6.96 11.45
C ALA A 107 -6.27 -8.27 10.71
N PHE A 108 -6.87 -8.20 9.52
CA PHE A 108 -7.15 -9.38 8.69
C PHE A 108 -5.88 -10.00 8.11
N GLU A 109 -4.84 -9.22 7.81
CA GLU A 109 -3.53 -9.72 7.41
C GLU A 109 -2.93 -10.60 8.51
N VAL A 110 -3.00 -10.16 9.76
CA VAL A 110 -2.56 -10.93 10.94
C VAL A 110 -3.37 -12.22 11.07
N VAL A 111 -4.71 -12.17 10.95
CA VAL A 111 -5.58 -13.36 10.97
C VAL A 111 -5.22 -14.32 9.84
N GLY A 112 -5.07 -13.81 8.63
CA GLY A 112 -4.70 -14.59 7.45
C GLY A 112 -3.35 -15.29 7.61
N THR A 113 -2.37 -14.61 8.21
CA THR A 113 -1.07 -15.21 8.55
C THR A 113 -1.22 -16.39 9.50
N GLY A 114 -2.04 -16.25 10.55
CA GLY A 114 -2.35 -17.36 11.47
C GLY A 114 -2.99 -18.56 10.76
N LEU A 115 -3.91 -18.32 9.82
CA LEU A 115 -4.53 -19.35 8.99
C LEU A 115 -3.53 -20.01 8.04
N LEU A 116 -2.61 -19.25 7.45
CA LEU A 116 -1.52 -19.79 6.62
C LEU A 116 -0.62 -20.73 7.43
N VAL A 117 -0.22 -20.34 8.65
CA VAL A 117 0.58 -21.20 9.54
C VAL A 117 -0.14 -22.52 9.80
N ARG A 118 -1.42 -22.46 10.15
CA ARG A 118 -2.24 -23.65 10.37
C ARG A 118 -2.29 -24.51 9.11
N GLU A 119 -2.55 -23.92 7.97
CA GLU A 119 -2.61 -24.64 6.69
C GLU A 119 -1.25 -25.25 6.31
N MET A 120 -0.14 -24.62 6.67
CA MET A 120 1.20 -25.18 6.50
C MET A 120 1.56 -26.26 7.56
N GLY A 121 0.70 -26.49 8.56
CA GLY A 121 0.83 -27.54 9.58
C GLY A 121 1.62 -27.10 10.81
N GLY A 122 1.64 -25.80 11.12
CA GLY A 122 2.22 -25.24 12.35
C GLY A 122 1.23 -25.21 13.52
N GLY A 123 1.76 -25.37 14.75
CA GLY A 123 0.99 -25.29 15.99
C GLY A 123 0.72 -23.87 16.46
N ARG A 124 0.02 -23.73 17.61
CA ARG A 124 -0.38 -22.41 18.16
C ARG A 124 0.80 -21.47 18.43
N LYS A 125 1.95 -21.99 18.88
CA LYS A 125 3.16 -21.16 19.11
C LYS A 125 3.71 -20.62 17.80
N ALA A 126 3.71 -21.42 16.75
CA ALA A 126 4.09 -20.99 15.41
C ALA A 126 3.14 -19.90 14.89
N GLN A 127 1.83 -20.06 15.10
CA GLN A 127 0.82 -19.06 14.74
C GLN A 127 1.06 -17.74 15.47
N ALA A 128 1.21 -17.81 16.82
CA ALA A 128 1.46 -16.61 17.62
C ALA A 128 2.73 -15.88 17.18
N LEU A 129 3.82 -16.60 16.93
CA LEU A 129 5.09 -16.00 16.52
C LEU A 129 5.02 -15.35 15.14
N ALA A 130 4.37 -15.99 14.17
CA ALA A 130 4.21 -15.45 12.83
C ALA A 130 3.28 -14.22 12.82
N MET A 131 2.15 -14.28 13.52
CA MET A 131 1.23 -13.16 13.66
C MET A 131 1.89 -11.96 14.36
N LEU A 132 2.69 -12.22 15.42
CA LEU A 132 3.45 -11.18 16.10
C LEU A 132 4.47 -10.53 15.15
N ALA A 133 5.19 -11.34 14.36
CA ALA A 133 6.18 -10.82 13.43
C ALA A 133 5.56 -9.92 12.35
N VAL A 134 4.38 -10.26 11.83
CA VAL A 134 3.62 -9.39 10.90
C VAL A 134 3.18 -8.12 11.59
N MET A 135 2.56 -8.22 12.77
CA MET A 135 2.01 -7.09 13.52
C MET A 135 3.06 -6.00 13.84
N VAL A 136 4.33 -6.39 14.04
CA VAL A 136 5.41 -5.45 14.39
C VAL A 136 6.38 -5.20 13.24
N CYS A 137 6.10 -5.70 12.04
CA CYS A 137 6.93 -5.53 10.86
C CYS A 137 6.91 -4.07 10.39
N PRO A 138 8.06 -3.38 10.28
CA PRO A 138 8.08 -1.95 9.94
C PRO A 138 7.38 -1.61 8.64
N VAL A 139 7.55 -2.41 7.57
CA VAL A 139 6.89 -2.14 6.30
C VAL A 139 5.38 -2.34 6.39
N VAL A 140 4.89 -3.33 7.16
CA VAL A 140 3.45 -3.53 7.40
C VAL A 140 2.88 -2.36 8.19
N LEU A 141 3.55 -1.96 9.29
CA LEU A 141 3.17 -0.78 10.05
C LEU A 141 3.08 0.47 9.18
N ALA A 142 4.04 0.67 8.26
CA ALA A 142 4.06 1.83 7.37
C ALA A 142 2.91 1.83 6.37
N ILE A 143 2.61 0.69 5.72
CA ILE A 143 1.56 0.62 4.69
C ILE A 143 0.14 0.64 5.28
N ASP A 144 -0.03 0.20 6.53
CA ASP A 144 -1.33 0.14 7.20
C ASP A 144 -1.67 1.44 7.97
N CYS A 145 -0.74 2.42 8.00
CA CYS A 145 -0.96 3.64 8.77
C CYS A 145 -1.87 4.66 8.06
N PHE A 146 -2.15 4.49 6.78
CA PHE A 146 -3.02 5.36 5.99
C PHE A 146 -3.77 4.58 4.93
N LEU A 147 -4.86 5.16 4.42
CA LEU A 147 -5.70 4.53 3.42
C LEU A 147 -5.00 4.60 2.05
N SER A 148 -4.58 3.45 1.54
CA SER A 148 -3.99 3.30 0.22
C SER A 148 -4.26 1.91 -0.35
N MET A 149 -3.99 1.71 -1.63
CA MET A 149 -4.04 0.38 -2.23
C MET A 149 -3.06 -0.61 -1.57
N ASN A 150 -1.98 -0.11 -0.96
CA ASN A 150 -0.95 -0.94 -0.36
C ASN A 150 -1.45 -1.69 0.90
N CYS A 151 -2.33 -1.09 1.71
CA CYS A 151 -2.85 -1.73 2.91
C CYS A 151 -3.82 -2.90 2.59
N PHE A 152 -4.47 -2.89 1.42
CA PHE A 152 -5.37 -3.98 1.01
C PHE A 152 -4.65 -5.08 0.23
N GLU A 153 -3.52 -4.78 -0.41
CA GLU A 153 -2.78 -5.70 -1.28
C GLU A 153 -2.41 -7.02 -0.58
N PRO A 154 -1.87 -7.03 0.68
CA PRO A 154 -1.56 -8.26 1.39
C PRO A 154 -2.76 -9.19 1.59
N LEU A 155 -3.97 -8.65 1.75
CA LEU A 155 -5.19 -9.46 1.93
C LEU A 155 -5.49 -10.31 0.71
N PHE A 156 -5.39 -9.73 -0.47
CA PHE A 156 -5.64 -10.44 -1.73
C PHE A 156 -4.57 -11.50 -1.99
N TRP A 157 -3.31 -11.20 -1.67
CA TRP A 157 -2.21 -12.15 -1.80
C TRP A 157 -2.34 -13.32 -0.82
N ILE A 158 -2.66 -13.04 0.43
CA ILE A 158 -2.94 -14.07 1.46
C ILE A 158 -4.13 -14.91 1.02
N GLY A 159 -5.22 -14.29 0.57
CA GLY A 159 -6.42 -14.97 0.10
C GLY A 159 -6.14 -15.91 -1.07
N THR A 160 -5.42 -15.40 -2.08
CA THR A 160 -5.00 -16.16 -3.26
C THR A 160 -4.09 -17.33 -2.87
N ALA A 161 -3.03 -17.06 -2.10
CA ALA A 161 -2.08 -18.09 -1.66
C ALA A 161 -2.74 -19.15 -0.76
N TYR A 162 -3.59 -18.72 0.17
CA TYR A 162 -4.34 -19.64 1.03
C TYR A 162 -5.25 -20.56 0.22
N ALA A 163 -6.00 -20.01 -0.74
CA ALA A 163 -6.87 -20.80 -1.61
C ALA A 163 -6.07 -21.82 -2.45
N VAL A 164 -4.93 -21.41 -3.03
CA VAL A 164 -4.04 -22.33 -3.76
C VAL A 164 -3.46 -23.41 -2.84
N LEU A 165 -3.05 -23.04 -1.61
CA LEU A 165 -2.62 -24.02 -0.59
C LEU A 165 -3.73 -25.05 -0.31
N ARG A 166 -4.98 -24.59 -0.19
CA ARG A 166 -6.15 -25.47 0.01
C ARG A 166 -6.36 -26.42 -1.17
N VAL A 167 -6.26 -25.94 -2.42
CA VAL A 167 -6.30 -26.81 -3.60
C VAL A 167 -5.25 -27.92 -3.50
N VAL A 168 -4.00 -27.52 -3.22
CA VAL A 168 -2.86 -28.45 -3.22
C VAL A 168 -2.93 -29.46 -2.06
N ARG A 169 -3.43 -29.04 -0.88
CA ARG A 169 -3.44 -29.87 0.33
C ARG A 169 -4.70 -30.70 0.52
N SER A 170 -5.87 -30.10 0.32
CA SER A 170 -7.14 -30.82 0.48
C SER A 170 -7.50 -31.65 -0.75
N GLY A 171 -6.95 -31.28 -1.92
CA GLY A 171 -7.35 -31.87 -3.20
C GLY A 171 -8.72 -31.39 -3.70
N ASP A 172 -9.42 -30.51 -2.98
CA ASP A 172 -10.68 -29.93 -3.42
C ASP A 172 -10.42 -28.80 -4.44
N PRO A 173 -10.73 -29.02 -5.74
CA PRO A 173 -10.42 -28.06 -6.77
C PRO A 173 -11.32 -26.81 -6.74
N ARG A 174 -12.41 -26.80 -5.95
CA ARG A 174 -13.32 -25.65 -5.84
C ARG A 174 -12.62 -24.41 -5.27
N TRP A 175 -11.55 -24.62 -4.50
CA TRP A 175 -10.74 -23.54 -3.97
C TRP A 175 -10.10 -22.68 -5.06
N TRP A 176 -10.01 -23.16 -6.30
CA TRP A 176 -9.62 -22.33 -7.45
C TRP A 176 -10.59 -21.17 -7.69
N ALA A 177 -11.89 -21.34 -7.43
CA ALA A 177 -12.84 -20.22 -7.55
C ALA A 177 -12.56 -19.14 -6.51
N VAL A 178 -12.22 -19.52 -5.27
CA VAL A 178 -11.83 -18.58 -4.22
C VAL A 178 -10.53 -17.86 -4.60
N ALA A 179 -9.54 -18.59 -5.13
CA ALA A 179 -8.30 -17.98 -5.65
C ALA A 179 -8.59 -16.97 -6.77
N GLY A 180 -9.50 -17.32 -7.70
CA GLY A 180 -9.89 -16.43 -8.80
C GLY A 180 -10.57 -15.14 -8.34
N ILE A 181 -11.44 -15.23 -7.33
CA ILE A 181 -12.09 -14.04 -6.73
C ILE A 181 -11.05 -13.17 -6.03
N ALA A 182 -10.20 -13.75 -5.18
CA ALA A 182 -9.17 -13.00 -4.45
C ALA A 182 -8.20 -12.31 -5.41
N ALA A 183 -7.68 -13.04 -6.40
CA ALA A 183 -6.76 -12.52 -7.40
C ALA A 183 -7.41 -11.45 -8.30
N GLY A 184 -8.67 -11.65 -8.72
CA GLY A 184 -9.40 -10.65 -9.51
C GLY A 184 -9.61 -9.34 -8.74
N LEU A 185 -10.01 -9.41 -7.47
CA LEU A 185 -10.11 -8.25 -6.60
C LEU A 185 -8.72 -7.63 -6.33
N GLY A 186 -7.67 -8.45 -6.21
CA GLY A 186 -6.29 -7.96 -6.10
C GLY A 186 -5.87 -7.10 -7.31
N LEU A 187 -6.26 -7.50 -8.52
CA LEU A 187 -6.02 -6.70 -9.74
C LEU A 187 -6.81 -5.38 -9.75
N GLU A 188 -8.05 -5.38 -9.26
CA GLU A 188 -8.87 -4.18 -9.09
C GLU A 188 -8.36 -3.27 -7.95
N ASN A 189 -7.44 -3.77 -7.12
CA ASN A 189 -6.75 -3.00 -6.08
C ASN A 189 -5.40 -2.46 -6.59
N LYS A 190 -4.56 -3.32 -7.19
CA LYS A 190 -3.22 -2.93 -7.65
C LYS A 190 -2.65 -3.90 -8.68
N TRP A 191 -2.13 -3.36 -9.78
CA TRP A 191 -1.55 -4.16 -10.88
C TRP A 191 -0.35 -5.03 -10.47
N ASN A 192 0.28 -4.77 -9.34
CA ASN A 192 1.38 -5.59 -8.80
C ASN A 192 0.96 -7.07 -8.58
N GLU A 193 -0.32 -7.34 -8.35
CA GLU A 193 -0.92 -8.69 -8.27
C GLU A 193 -0.56 -9.57 -9.48
N VAL A 194 -0.50 -9.00 -10.69
CA VAL A 194 -0.17 -9.74 -11.93
C VAL A 194 1.17 -10.49 -11.78
N PHE A 195 2.18 -9.84 -11.26
CA PHE A 195 3.51 -10.43 -11.13
C PHE A 195 3.54 -11.55 -10.09
N PHE A 196 2.79 -11.38 -9.02
CA PHE A 196 2.61 -12.44 -8.01
C PHE A 196 1.89 -13.66 -8.60
N LEU A 197 0.83 -13.46 -9.38
CA LEU A 197 0.10 -14.54 -10.05
C LEU A 197 0.99 -15.29 -11.04
N PHE A 198 1.81 -14.61 -11.83
CA PHE A 198 2.79 -15.25 -12.71
C PHE A 198 3.84 -16.03 -11.94
N ALA A 199 4.32 -15.50 -10.82
CA ALA A 199 5.26 -16.21 -9.95
C ALA A 199 4.65 -17.47 -9.34
N LEU A 200 3.39 -17.41 -8.85
CA LEU A 200 2.65 -18.57 -8.34
C LEU A 200 2.44 -19.63 -9.43
N LEU A 201 1.97 -19.21 -10.60
CA LEU A 201 1.74 -20.09 -11.74
C LEU A 201 3.04 -20.77 -12.17
N GLY A 202 4.13 -20.00 -12.34
CA GLY A 202 5.45 -20.53 -12.68
C GLY A 202 5.95 -21.54 -11.67
N ALA A 203 5.81 -21.25 -10.38
CA ALA A 203 6.21 -22.14 -9.32
C ALA A 203 5.39 -23.44 -9.29
N LEU A 204 4.10 -23.38 -9.54
CA LEU A 204 3.24 -24.59 -9.65
C LEU A 204 3.62 -25.42 -10.87
N LEU A 205 3.86 -24.80 -12.02
CA LEU A 205 4.27 -25.49 -13.25
C LEU A 205 5.61 -26.24 -13.08
N LEU A 206 6.56 -25.60 -12.37
CA LEU A 206 7.87 -26.21 -12.06
C LEU A 206 7.81 -27.26 -10.95
N SER A 207 6.67 -27.41 -10.27
CA SER A 207 6.51 -28.33 -9.16
C SER A 207 5.82 -29.64 -9.56
N PRO A 208 5.96 -30.72 -8.76
CA PRO A 208 5.15 -31.93 -8.93
C PRO A 208 3.63 -31.66 -8.78
N ARG A 209 3.24 -30.51 -8.27
CA ARG A 209 1.84 -30.10 -8.05
C ARG A 209 1.17 -29.51 -9.30
N ARG A 210 1.89 -29.40 -10.44
CA ARG A 210 1.36 -28.92 -11.73
C ARG A 210 0.05 -29.59 -12.17
N LYS A 211 -0.21 -30.85 -11.74
CA LYS A 211 -1.46 -31.55 -12.04
C LYS A 211 -2.70 -30.85 -11.46
N ALA A 212 -2.57 -30.01 -10.43
CA ALA A 212 -3.67 -29.23 -9.89
C ALA A 212 -4.20 -28.19 -10.91
N LEU A 213 -3.36 -27.74 -11.85
CA LEU A 213 -3.72 -26.83 -12.92
C LEU A 213 -4.58 -27.50 -14.01
N ALA A 214 -4.58 -28.84 -14.11
CA ALA A 214 -5.37 -29.58 -15.10
C ALA A 214 -6.86 -29.74 -14.69
N SER A 215 -7.36 -28.89 -13.82
CA SER A 215 -8.74 -28.92 -13.34
C SER A 215 -9.61 -27.91 -14.10
N ARG A 216 -10.87 -28.27 -14.40
CA ARG A 216 -11.86 -27.30 -14.89
C ARG A 216 -12.04 -26.08 -13.97
N TRP A 217 -11.80 -26.27 -12.69
CA TRP A 217 -11.87 -25.19 -11.69
C TRP A 217 -10.73 -24.18 -11.84
N PHE A 218 -9.58 -24.60 -12.39
CA PHE A 218 -8.53 -23.65 -12.76
C PHE A 218 -8.98 -22.74 -13.93
N ALA A 219 -9.69 -23.28 -14.91
CA ALA A 219 -10.31 -22.46 -15.95
C ALA A 219 -11.36 -21.49 -15.37
N VAL A 220 -12.15 -21.92 -14.37
CA VAL A 220 -13.07 -21.03 -13.62
C VAL A 220 -12.27 -19.93 -12.87
N CYS A 221 -11.14 -20.26 -12.25
CA CYS A 221 -10.27 -19.27 -11.62
C CYS A 221 -9.83 -18.18 -12.60
N VAL A 222 -9.30 -18.59 -13.76
CA VAL A 222 -8.86 -17.65 -14.80
C VAL A 222 -10.04 -16.81 -15.32
N ALA A 223 -11.20 -17.44 -15.54
CA ALA A 223 -12.40 -16.73 -15.99
C ALA A 223 -12.86 -15.68 -14.96
N LEU A 224 -12.82 -16.02 -13.67
CA LEU A 224 -13.18 -15.08 -12.57
C LEU A 224 -12.18 -13.93 -12.48
N ILE A 225 -10.88 -14.18 -12.59
CA ILE A 225 -9.85 -13.13 -12.62
C ILE A 225 -10.15 -12.16 -13.77
N VAL A 226 -10.33 -12.69 -14.99
CA VAL A 226 -10.61 -11.86 -16.17
C VAL A 226 -11.92 -11.09 -16.02
N LEU A 227 -12.99 -11.75 -15.56
CA LEU A 227 -14.31 -11.13 -15.41
C LEU A 227 -14.29 -9.99 -14.40
N ILE A 228 -13.60 -10.16 -13.28
CA ILE A 228 -13.52 -9.15 -12.21
C ILE A 228 -12.62 -7.99 -12.66
N ALA A 229 -11.49 -8.27 -13.30
CA ALA A 229 -10.56 -7.23 -13.77
C ALA A 229 -11.01 -6.54 -15.07
N LEU A 230 -12.03 -7.07 -15.76
CA LEU A 230 -12.48 -6.58 -17.06
C LEU A 230 -12.92 -5.11 -17.07
N PRO A 231 -13.67 -4.60 -16.07
CA PRO A 231 -14.09 -3.20 -16.08
C PRO A 231 -12.90 -2.23 -16.09
N ASN A 232 -11.90 -2.46 -15.24
CA ASN A 232 -10.69 -1.65 -15.18
C ASN A 232 -9.87 -1.81 -16.47
N LEU A 233 -9.71 -3.02 -16.99
CA LEU A 233 -8.99 -3.27 -18.23
C LEU A 233 -9.63 -2.55 -19.41
N LEU A 234 -10.96 -2.56 -19.54
CA LEU A 234 -11.69 -1.83 -20.58
C LEU A 234 -11.52 -0.32 -20.42
N TRP A 235 -11.51 0.17 -19.18
CA TRP A 235 -11.24 1.58 -18.89
C TRP A 235 -9.84 1.98 -19.35
N GLU A 236 -8.81 1.20 -19.03
CA GLU A 236 -7.42 1.40 -19.46
C GLU A 236 -7.31 1.47 -21.00
N VAL A 237 -7.89 0.50 -21.69
CA VAL A 237 -7.90 0.45 -23.17
C VAL A 237 -8.57 1.70 -23.74
N HIS A 238 -9.73 2.10 -23.20
CA HIS A 238 -10.48 3.25 -23.70
C HIS A 238 -9.74 4.57 -23.50
N HIS A 239 -8.93 4.68 -22.43
CA HIS A 239 -8.18 5.89 -22.08
C HIS A 239 -6.71 5.87 -22.57
N GLY A 240 -6.32 4.88 -23.39
CA GLY A 240 -4.98 4.81 -23.99
C GLY A 240 -3.89 4.36 -23.01
N TRP A 241 -4.21 3.47 -22.08
CA TRP A 241 -3.30 2.85 -21.11
C TRP A 241 -2.59 3.87 -20.20
N PRO A 242 -3.31 4.74 -19.50
CA PRO A 242 -2.72 5.80 -18.69
C PRO A 242 -1.77 5.26 -17.60
N THR A 243 -2.08 4.12 -16.99
CA THR A 243 -1.20 3.48 -16.00
C THR A 243 0.16 3.09 -16.59
N LEU A 244 0.20 2.58 -17.82
CA LEU A 244 1.48 2.25 -18.47
C LEU A 244 2.28 3.50 -18.80
N VAL A 245 1.62 4.57 -19.24
CA VAL A 245 2.27 5.88 -19.49
C VAL A 245 2.83 6.43 -18.18
N TRP A 246 2.05 6.38 -17.11
CA TRP A 246 2.51 6.81 -15.78
C TRP A 246 3.73 6.02 -15.30
N LEU A 247 3.69 4.68 -15.39
CA LEU A 247 4.82 3.81 -15.02
C LEU A 247 6.08 4.14 -15.82
N HIS A 248 5.94 4.38 -17.13
CA HIS A 248 7.05 4.79 -17.98
C HIS A 248 7.64 6.13 -17.52
N ASN A 249 6.78 7.13 -17.31
CA ASN A 249 7.21 8.46 -16.86
C ASN A 249 7.87 8.40 -15.48
N ALA A 250 7.28 7.68 -14.50
CA ALA A 250 7.84 7.52 -13.17
C ALA A 250 9.24 6.88 -13.18
N SER A 251 9.47 5.96 -14.12
CA SER A 251 10.78 5.31 -14.26
C SER A 251 11.82 6.20 -14.96
N THR A 252 11.40 7.02 -15.93
CA THR A 252 12.30 7.85 -16.75
C THR A 252 12.60 9.22 -16.13
N LEU A 253 11.66 9.77 -15.35
CA LEU A 253 11.80 11.09 -14.74
C LEU A 253 12.42 11.06 -13.32
N GLY A 254 12.90 9.90 -12.87
CA GLY A 254 13.71 9.79 -11.66
C GLY A 254 12.93 9.71 -10.34
N LYS A 255 11.61 9.43 -10.38
CA LYS A 255 10.80 9.23 -9.15
C LYS A 255 11.24 7.99 -8.39
N ASN A 256 11.46 6.90 -9.10
CA ASN A 256 11.78 5.62 -8.48
C ASN A 256 13.24 5.56 -8.03
N ILE A 257 13.47 5.03 -6.83
CA ILE A 257 14.82 4.72 -6.35
C ILE A 257 15.22 3.39 -6.97
N VAL A 258 16.21 3.43 -7.87
CA VAL A 258 16.73 2.22 -8.53
C VAL A 258 17.87 1.64 -7.69
N TYR A 259 17.65 0.41 -7.20
CA TYR A 259 18.64 -0.32 -6.44
C TYR A 259 19.36 -1.36 -7.31
N GLY A 260 20.68 -1.49 -7.13
CA GLY A 260 21.40 -2.68 -7.61
C GLY A 260 20.98 -3.95 -6.83
N PRO A 261 21.34 -5.16 -7.32
CA PRO A 261 20.87 -6.41 -6.75
C PRO A 261 21.18 -6.57 -5.25
N LEU A 262 22.39 -6.29 -4.81
CA LEU A 262 22.80 -6.46 -3.41
C LEU A 262 22.13 -5.44 -2.46
N PRO A 263 22.10 -4.14 -2.77
CA PRO A 263 21.29 -3.19 -2.01
C PRO A 263 19.80 -3.56 -1.95
N PHE A 264 19.19 -4.03 -3.04
CA PHE A 264 17.81 -4.47 -3.07
C PHE A 264 17.56 -5.63 -2.08
N LEU A 265 18.40 -6.67 -2.10
CA LEU A 265 18.31 -7.81 -1.17
C LEU A 265 18.54 -7.37 0.28
N ARG A 266 19.53 -6.52 0.54
CA ARG A 266 19.78 -5.98 1.88
C ARG A 266 18.57 -5.20 2.40
N ASN A 267 17.93 -4.43 1.54
CA ASN A 267 16.75 -3.66 1.91
C ASN A 267 15.60 -4.55 2.37
N GLN A 268 15.43 -5.75 1.78
CA GLN A 268 14.40 -6.69 2.23
C GLN A 268 14.57 -7.10 3.70
N LEU A 269 15.80 -7.13 4.21
CA LEU A 269 16.06 -7.39 5.63
C LEU A 269 15.66 -6.19 6.50
N PHE A 270 15.93 -4.97 6.03
CA PHE A 270 15.69 -3.75 6.81
C PHE A 270 14.20 -3.34 6.81
N ILE A 271 13.50 -3.39 5.67
CA ILE A 271 12.08 -3.02 5.60
C ILE A 271 11.19 -3.96 6.43
N ASN A 272 11.59 -5.23 6.58
CA ASN A 272 10.91 -6.18 7.45
C ASN A 272 11.40 -6.12 8.90
N GLY A 273 12.45 -5.35 9.18
CA GLY A 273 13.15 -5.33 10.46
C GLY A 273 14.15 -6.48 10.62
N PRO A 274 15.40 -6.18 11.00
CA PRO A 274 16.46 -7.19 11.08
C PRO A 274 16.12 -8.38 11.99
N LEU A 275 15.43 -8.14 13.12
CA LEU A 275 15.01 -9.21 14.02
C LEU A 275 13.89 -10.07 13.41
N SER A 276 12.85 -9.45 12.85
CA SER A 276 11.76 -10.18 12.19
C SER A 276 12.24 -10.94 10.96
N SER A 277 13.31 -10.45 10.31
CA SER A 277 13.92 -11.10 9.13
C SER A 277 14.48 -12.48 9.43
N LEU A 278 14.92 -12.76 10.66
CA LEU A 278 15.34 -14.11 11.06
C LEU A 278 14.21 -15.12 10.86
N LEU A 279 12.96 -14.72 11.09
CA LEU A 279 11.82 -15.62 10.96
C LEU A 279 11.47 -15.88 9.49
N TRP A 280 11.33 -14.85 8.65
CA TRP A 280 10.97 -15.07 7.25
C TRP A 280 12.10 -15.74 6.45
N VAL A 281 13.36 -15.42 6.73
CA VAL A 281 14.51 -16.12 6.12
C VAL A 281 14.51 -17.60 6.51
N SER A 282 14.27 -17.91 7.80
CA SER A 282 14.10 -19.31 8.26
C SER A 282 12.97 -20.01 7.51
N GLY A 283 11.85 -19.31 7.26
CA GLY A 283 10.72 -19.81 6.49
C GLY A 283 11.10 -20.15 5.05
N LEU A 284 11.80 -19.24 4.39
CA LEU A 284 12.28 -19.44 3.02
C LEU A 284 13.24 -20.63 2.94
N VAL A 285 14.20 -20.73 3.85
CA VAL A 285 15.14 -21.86 3.92
C VAL A 285 14.37 -23.16 4.16
N TRP A 286 13.40 -23.17 5.07
CA TRP A 286 12.58 -24.36 5.31
C TRP A 286 11.76 -24.77 4.08
N LEU A 287 11.13 -23.82 3.38
CA LEU A 287 10.37 -24.09 2.16
C LEU A 287 11.24 -24.70 1.06
N LEU A 288 12.45 -24.19 0.84
CA LEU A 288 13.32 -24.62 -0.25
C LEU A 288 14.09 -25.90 0.08
N ALA A 289 14.66 -26.01 1.28
CA ALA A 289 15.59 -27.09 1.67
C ALA A 289 14.97 -28.11 2.65
N GLY A 290 13.91 -27.76 3.38
CA GLY A 290 13.31 -28.63 4.40
C GLY A 290 12.69 -29.90 3.83
N ARG A 291 13.07 -31.05 4.40
CA ARG A 291 12.49 -32.35 4.00
C ARG A 291 10.98 -32.39 4.25
N SER A 292 10.51 -31.81 5.34
CA SER A 292 9.09 -31.72 5.71
C SER A 292 8.30 -30.70 4.90
N ALA A 293 8.98 -29.80 4.16
CA ALA A 293 8.37 -28.80 3.31
C ALA A 293 8.24 -29.23 1.83
N ARG A 294 8.60 -30.47 1.47
CA ARG A 294 8.62 -30.92 0.06
C ARG A 294 7.33 -30.62 -0.71
N GLY A 295 6.17 -30.76 -0.05
CA GLY A 295 4.87 -30.45 -0.63
C GLY A 295 4.55 -28.95 -0.78
N LEU A 296 5.34 -28.10 -0.15
CA LEU A 296 5.16 -26.64 -0.09
C LEU A 296 6.30 -25.85 -0.79
N ARG A 297 7.29 -26.57 -1.38
CA ARG A 297 8.46 -25.92 -2.04
C ARG A 297 8.06 -24.87 -3.09
N TRP A 298 6.94 -25.11 -3.76
CA TRP A 298 6.44 -24.17 -4.75
C TRP A 298 6.17 -22.77 -4.16
N VAL A 299 5.83 -22.64 -2.88
CA VAL A 299 5.67 -21.33 -2.20
C VAL A 299 7.02 -20.58 -2.14
N GLY A 300 8.09 -21.27 -1.75
CA GLY A 300 9.44 -20.70 -1.74
C GLY A 300 9.94 -20.35 -3.14
N VAL A 301 9.64 -21.22 -4.13
CA VAL A 301 9.98 -20.97 -5.55
C VAL A 301 9.19 -19.75 -6.07
N ALA A 302 7.90 -19.60 -5.72
CA ALA A 302 7.10 -18.44 -6.10
C ALA A 302 7.72 -17.13 -5.56
N TYR A 303 8.17 -17.12 -4.30
CA TYR A 303 8.88 -15.97 -3.76
C TYR A 303 10.16 -15.65 -4.55
N ILE A 304 10.98 -16.67 -4.86
CA ILE A 304 12.21 -16.45 -5.63
C ILE A 304 11.90 -15.90 -7.03
N LEU A 305 10.90 -16.46 -7.73
CA LEU A 305 10.50 -15.96 -9.06
C LEU A 305 10.01 -14.51 -8.98
N TYR A 306 9.19 -14.19 -7.98
CA TYR A 306 8.70 -12.84 -7.77
C TYR A 306 9.84 -11.87 -7.42
N LEU A 307 10.73 -12.22 -6.49
CA LEU A 307 11.91 -11.44 -6.12
C LEU A 307 12.79 -11.12 -7.36
N LEU A 308 13.12 -12.15 -8.14
CA LEU A 308 13.95 -11.99 -9.34
C LEU A 308 13.24 -11.13 -10.40
N GLY A 309 11.93 -11.28 -10.56
CA GLY A 309 11.12 -10.43 -11.44
C GLY A 309 11.16 -8.96 -11.02
N MET A 310 10.95 -8.66 -9.74
CA MET A 310 11.00 -7.28 -9.21
C MET A 310 12.40 -6.67 -9.36
N MET A 311 13.45 -7.45 -9.09
CA MET A 311 14.83 -7.00 -9.31
C MET A 311 15.12 -6.70 -10.78
N ALA A 312 14.66 -7.55 -11.70
CA ALA A 312 14.86 -7.36 -13.13
C ALA A 312 14.12 -6.14 -13.69
N MET A 313 12.97 -5.80 -13.11
CA MET A 313 12.17 -4.62 -13.46
C MET A 313 12.62 -3.34 -12.74
N HIS A 314 13.67 -3.38 -11.91
CA HIS A 314 14.12 -2.26 -11.08
C HIS A 314 12.98 -1.65 -10.25
N ALA A 315 12.09 -2.52 -9.74
CA ALA A 315 10.93 -2.12 -8.94
C ALA A 315 11.35 -1.54 -7.58
N ASN A 316 10.45 -0.78 -6.95
CA ASN A 316 10.65 -0.35 -5.57
C ASN A 316 10.72 -1.56 -4.64
N ASP A 317 11.58 -1.50 -3.64
CA ASP A 317 11.87 -2.62 -2.73
C ASP A 317 10.66 -3.02 -1.86
N TYR A 318 9.79 -2.07 -1.50
CA TYR A 318 8.58 -2.35 -0.73
C TYR A 318 7.47 -3.07 -1.51
N TYR A 319 7.58 -3.21 -2.84
CA TYR A 319 6.61 -4.00 -3.62
C TYR A 319 6.60 -5.49 -3.24
N LEU A 320 7.63 -5.93 -2.52
CA LEU A 320 7.65 -7.28 -1.96
C LEU A 320 6.88 -7.38 -0.62
N ALA A 321 6.44 -6.27 -0.01
CA ALA A 321 5.78 -6.31 1.29
C ALA A 321 4.62 -7.32 1.37
N PRO A 322 3.71 -7.43 0.39
CA PRO A 322 2.55 -8.33 0.45
C PRO A 322 2.88 -9.83 0.51
N VAL A 323 4.09 -10.25 0.14
CA VAL A 323 4.47 -11.67 0.15
C VAL A 323 4.99 -12.14 1.51
N TYR A 324 5.45 -11.22 2.37
CA TYR A 324 6.11 -11.60 3.62
C TYR A 324 5.22 -12.32 4.63
N PRO A 325 3.91 -12.10 4.75
CA PRO A 325 3.04 -12.90 5.58
C PRO A 325 3.13 -14.40 5.30
N LEU A 326 3.33 -14.80 4.02
CA LEU A 326 3.54 -16.19 3.64
C LEU A 326 4.87 -16.73 4.19
N LEU A 327 5.92 -15.92 4.13
CA LEU A 327 7.25 -16.31 4.61
C LEU A 327 7.32 -16.30 6.14
N PHE A 328 6.67 -15.35 6.81
CA PHE A 328 6.53 -15.36 8.28
C PHE A 328 5.75 -16.59 8.74
N ALA A 329 4.68 -16.96 8.03
CA ALA A 329 3.93 -18.17 8.31
C ALA A 329 4.82 -19.42 8.19
N ALA A 330 5.59 -19.53 7.10
CA ALA A 330 6.56 -20.61 6.90
C ALA A 330 7.66 -20.61 7.97
N GLY A 331 8.12 -19.44 8.41
CA GLY A 331 9.10 -19.25 9.48
C GLY A 331 8.61 -19.78 10.82
N GLY A 332 7.38 -19.46 11.19
CA GLY A 332 6.74 -20.00 12.38
C GLY A 332 6.71 -21.53 12.37
N VAL A 333 6.33 -22.13 11.21
CA VAL A 333 6.35 -23.59 11.04
C VAL A 333 7.76 -24.16 11.10
N ALA A 334 8.74 -23.48 10.49
CA ALA A 334 10.15 -23.90 10.53
C ALA A 334 10.66 -23.98 11.96
N TRP A 335 10.43 -22.96 12.77
CA TRP A 335 10.86 -22.91 14.16
C TRP A 335 10.14 -23.93 15.03
N ASP A 336 8.84 -24.16 14.81
CA ASP A 336 8.09 -25.20 15.53
C ASP A 336 8.66 -26.61 15.30
N ARG A 337 9.23 -26.85 14.11
CA ARG A 337 9.83 -28.12 13.73
C ARG A 337 11.32 -28.26 14.08
N TRP A 338 12.09 -27.17 13.99
CA TRP A 338 13.54 -27.18 14.23
C TRP A 338 13.89 -27.07 15.70
N LEU A 339 13.14 -26.28 16.47
CA LEU A 339 13.41 -26.05 17.89
C LEU A 339 12.77 -27.14 18.74
N VAL A 340 13.37 -28.34 18.76
CA VAL A 340 12.82 -29.52 19.43
C VAL A 340 13.09 -29.52 20.93
N SER A 341 14.18 -28.87 21.40
CA SER A 341 14.55 -28.87 22.82
C SER A 341 13.52 -28.11 23.68
N GLN A 342 13.27 -28.61 24.88
CA GLN A 342 12.35 -27.95 25.81
C GLN A 342 12.84 -26.56 26.22
N TRP A 343 14.15 -26.37 26.35
CA TRP A 343 14.77 -25.07 26.64
C TRP A 343 14.46 -24.06 25.52
N ALA A 344 14.72 -24.42 24.26
CA ALA A 344 14.44 -23.56 23.12
C ALA A 344 12.95 -23.15 23.07
N ARG A 345 12.03 -24.07 23.27
CA ARG A 345 10.59 -23.82 23.23
C ARG A 345 10.05 -23.00 24.40
N ARG A 346 10.69 -23.11 25.61
CA ARG A 346 10.22 -22.43 26.83
C ARG A 346 10.95 -21.12 27.13
N ILE A 347 12.15 -20.95 26.61
CA ILE A 347 12.99 -19.78 26.91
C ILE A 347 13.34 -19.00 25.64
N ALA A 348 13.99 -19.63 24.65
CA ALA A 348 14.49 -18.92 23.48
C ALA A 348 13.37 -18.32 22.61
N VAL A 349 12.27 -19.05 22.36
CA VAL A 349 11.14 -18.55 21.56
C VAL A 349 10.43 -17.39 22.26
N PRO A 350 10.05 -17.45 23.55
CA PRO A 350 9.50 -16.30 24.26
C PRO A 350 10.46 -15.11 24.36
N ALA A 351 11.76 -15.35 24.60
CA ALA A 351 12.77 -14.29 24.63
C ALA A 351 12.87 -13.58 23.27
N TYR A 352 12.92 -14.34 22.19
CA TYR A 352 12.88 -13.77 20.84
C TYR A 352 11.58 -13.01 20.57
N ALA A 353 10.42 -13.55 20.97
CA ALA A 353 9.15 -12.84 20.87
C ALA A 353 9.18 -11.51 21.62
N GLY A 354 9.75 -11.48 22.84
CA GLY A 354 9.97 -10.25 23.61
C GLY A 354 10.86 -9.26 22.87
N LEU A 355 11.95 -9.72 22.26
CA LEU A 355 12.85 -8.86 21.48
C LEU A 355 12.17 -8.23 20.28
N ILE A 356 11.36 -8.99 19.53
CA ILE A 356 10.63 -8.41 18.37
C ILE A 356 9.51 -7.47 18.80
N VAL A 357 8.91 -7.65 20.00
CA VAL A 357 7.96 -6.67 20.56
C VAL A 357 8.66 -5.35 20.88
N VAL A 358 9.82 -5.41 21.56
CA VAL A 358 10.62 -4.21 21.84
C VAL A 358 11.05 -3.52 20.54
N TYR A 359 11.50 -4.30 19.56
CA TYR A 359 11.84 -3.78 18.24
C TYR A 359 10.62 -3.16 17.53
N GLY A 360 9.44 -3.79 17.62
CA GLY A 360 8.18 -3.26 17.05
C GLY A 360 7.79 -1.92 17.66
N PHE A 361 8.01 -1.73 18.98
CA PHE A 361 7.81 -0.43 19.62
C PHE A 361 8.74 0.64 19.04
N LEU A 362 10.03 0.32 18.84
CA LEU A 362 10.98 1.23 18.18
C LEU A 362 10.60 1.49 16.71
N ALA A 363 10.07 0.48 16.01
CA ALA A 363 9.59 0.63 14.65
C ALA A 363 8.39 1.59 14.58
N ILE A 364 7.43 1.49 15.50
CA ILE A 364 6.30 2.44 15.61
C ILE A 364 6.83 3.88 15.75
N LEU A 365 7.81 4.12 16.61
CA LEU A 365 8.41 5.45 16.79
C LEU A 365 9.09 5.96 15.50
N SER A 366 9.53 5.06 14.62
CA SER A 366 10.27 5.41 13.40
C SER A 366 9.39 5.53 12.15
N VAL A 367 8.31 4.71 12.03
CA VAL A 367 7.50 4.65 10.81
C VAL A 367 6.06 5.14 10.97
N GLN A 368 5.67 5.54 12.20
CA GLN A 368 4.32 6.00 12.49
C GLN A 368 4.35 7.45 13.02
N PRO A 369 3.34 8.30 12.73
CA PRO A 369 3.30 9.70 13.16
C PRO A 369 2.88 9.84 14.64
N VAL A 370 3.70 9.32 15.56
CA VAL A 370 3.44 9.29 17.02
C VAL A 370 4.27 10.29 17.82
N LEU A 371 5.23 10.96 17.17
CA LEU A 371 6.06 12.03 17.70
C LEU A 371 5.71 13.34 16.97
N THR A 372 5.91 14.49 17.63
CA THR A 372 5.87 15.77 16.91
C THR A 372 6.99 15.82 15.88
N PRO A 373 6.88 16.64 14.81
CA PRO A 373 7.95 16.79 13.81
C PRO A 373 9.32 17.06 14.44
N GLN A 374 9.39 17.95 15.42
CA GLN A 374 10.63 18.30 16.14
C GLN A 374 11.19 17.12 16.95
N GLU A 375 10.33 16.39 17.66
CA GLU A 375 10.74 15.19 18.42
C GLU A 375 11.21 14.09 17.48
N TYR A 376 10.57 13.96 16.32
CA TYR A 376 10.90 12.96 15.32
C TYR A 376 12.30 13.20 14.73
N VAL A 377 12.62 14.44 14.35
CA VAL A 377 13.97 14.79 13.87
C VAL A 377 15.02 14.48 14.94
N LYS A 378 14.79 14.87 16.20
CA LYS A 378 15.68 14.52 17.30
C LYS A 378 15.82 12.99 17.49
N HIS A 379 14.72 12.25 17.36
CA HIS A 379 14.74 10.78 17.45
C HIS A 379 15.65 10.16 16.37
N ILE A 380 15.54 10.62 15.11
CA ILE A 380 16.41 10.17 14.02
C ILE A 380 17.88 10.51 14.30
N GLU A 381 18.15 11.74 14.75
CA GLU A 381 19.52 12.18 15.07
C GLU A 381 20.17 11.32 16.15
N HIS A 382 19.41 10.94 17.19
CA HIS A 382 19.92 10.13 18.30
C HIS A 382 20.05 8.64 17.97
N THR A 383 19.13 8.10 17.17
CA THR A 383 19.04 6.65 16.91
C THR A 383 19.67 6.23 15.59
N GLY A 384 19.79 7.14 14.63
CA GLY A 384 20.14 6.84 13.23
C GLY A 384 19.07 6.02 12.49
N LEU A 385 17.88 5.83 13.09
CA LEU A 385 16.80 5.00 12.54
C LEU A 385 15.86 5.84 11.65
N ARG A 386 16.40 6.44 10.60
CA ARG A 386 15.57 7.08 9.56
C ARG A 386 14.99 6.00 8.63
N PRO A 387 13.66 5.94 8.44
CA PRO A 387 13.05 5.12 7.41
C PRO A 387 13.62 5.46 6.04
N LYS A 388 13.70 4.46 5.17
CA LYS A 388 14.11 4.71 3.80
C LYS A 388 13.01 5.44 3.06
N GLU A 389 13.44 6.41 2.25
CA GLU A 389 12.55 7.07 1.32
C GLU A 389 12.13 6.09 0.21
N PHE A 390 10.89 6.21 -0.24
CA PHE A 390 10.35 5.44 -1.37
C PHE A 390 10.29 6.28 -2.66
N ASN A 391 10.66 7.56 -2.57
CA ASN A 391 10.74 8.51 -3.67
C ASN A 391 12.11 9.20 -3.64
N ALA A 392 12.81 9.21 -4.77
CA ALA A 392 14.12 9.83 -4.89
C ALA A 392 14.10 11.37 -4.80
N MET A 393 12.91 11.97 -4.95
CA MET A 393 12.71 13.43 -4.94
C MET A 393 12.38 13.99 -3.55
N ALA A 394 12.35 13.16 -2.50
CA ALA A 394 12.08 13.60 -1.13
C ALA A 394 13.10 14.61 -0.63
N THR A 395 12.66 15.75 -0.11
CA THR A 395 13.48 16.90 0.30
C THR A 395 13.26 17.35 1.74
N SER A 396 12.19 16.88 2.39
CA SER A 396 11.81 17.27 3.74
C SER A 396 12.81 16.82 4.83
N PRO A 397 12.95 17.55 5.95
CA PRO A 397 13.60 17.07 7.15
C PRO A 397 12.96 15.80 7.73
N LEU A 398 11.65 15.65 7.57
CA LEU A 398 10.90 14.44 7.91
C LEU A 398 11.02 13.39 6.79
N PRO A 399 10.85 12.10 7.09
CA PRO A 399 10.59 11.12 6.04
C PRO A 399 9.33 11.48 5.25
N LEU A 400 9.35 11.19 3.95
CA LEU A 400 8.29 11.55 3.02
C LEU A 400 6.89 11.13 3.51
N LEU A 401 6.79 9.92 4.09
CA LEU A 401 5.52 9.41 4.64
C LEU A 401 4.91 10.37 5.69
N MET A 402 5.73 11.03 6.49
CA MET A 402 5.26 11.95 7.54
C MET A 402 5.15 13.39 7.02
N ALA A 403 6.11 13.82 6.19
CA ALA A 403 6.08 15.13 5.57
C ALA A 403 4.76 15.35 4.83
N GLN A 404 4.35 14.39 4.01
CA GLN A 404 3.11 14.42 3.23
C GLN A 404 1.82 14.25 4.06
N MET A 405 1.90 14.22 5.39
CA MET A 405 0.76 14.32 6.31
C MET A 405 0.66 15.71 6.98
N THR A 406 1.51 16.67 6.60
CA THR A 406 1.58 17.99 7.24
C THR A 406 1.16 19.10 6.28
N GLY A 407 0.60 20.20 6.81
CA GLY A 407 0.42 21.47 6.09
C GLY A 407 -0.73 21.56 5.09
N TRP A 408 -1.46 20.48 4.78
CA TRP A 408 -2.51 20.50 3.75
C TRP A 408 -3.68 21.43 4.07
N HIS A 409 -4.03 21.61 5.35
CA HIS A 409 -5.01 22.61 5.78
C HIS A 409 -4.49 24.04 5.51
N ASP A 410 -3.22 24.29 5.82
CA ASP A 410 -2.61 25.60 5.65
C ASP A 410 -2.50 25.99 4.16
N VAL A 411 -2.18 25.01 3.29
CA VAL A 411 -2.20 25.19 1.83
C VAL A 411 -3.60 25.57 1.36
N ALA A 412 -4.62 24.83 1.79
CA ALA A 412 -6.00 25.07 1.41
C ALA A 412 -6.49 26.44 1.90
N ASP A 413 -6.23 26.77 3.16
CA ASP A 413 -6.63 28.05 3.76
C ASP A 413 -5.93 29.22 3.08
N LYS A 414 -4.63 29.11 2.84
CA LYS A 414 -3.86 30.19 2.20
C LYS A 414 -4.33 30.51 0.78
N LEU A 415 -4.61 29.45 -0.02
CA LEU A 415 -5.15 29.61 -1.37
C LEU A 415 -6.57 30.19 -1.37
N ALA A 416 -7.41 29.68 -0.47
CA ALA A 416 -8.78 30.18 -0.34
C ALA A 416 -8.83 31.62 0.17
N ASP A 417 -8.03 32.00 1.16
CA ASP A 417 -7.96 33.35 1.68
C ASP A 417 -7.43 34.32 0.61
N THR A 418 -6.46 33.87 -0.20
CA THR A 418 -5.99 34.64 -1.37
C THR A 418 -7.14 34.88 -2.35
N TYR A 419 -7.95 33.86 -2.66
CA TYR A 419 -9.14 34.01 -3.51
C TYR A 419 -10.16 34.98 -2.91
N LEU A 420 -10.48 34.84 -1.63
CA LEU A 420 -11.48 35.66 -0.95
C LEU A 420 -11.04 37.14 -0.82
N SER A 421 -9.74 37.41 -0.80
CA SER A 421 -9.18 38.77 -0.75
C SER A 421 -9.23 39.52 -2.09
N LEU A 422 -9.54 38.85 -3.20
CA LEU A 422 -9.63 39.46 -4.51
C LEU A 422 -10.78 40.47 -4.60
N PRO A 423 -10.60 41.59 -5.35
CA PRO A 423 -11.68 42.50 -5.70
C PRO A 423 -12.86 41.73 -6.33
N PRO A 424 -14.13 42.14 -6.08
CA PRO A 424 -15.31 41.44 -6.59
C PRO A 424 -15.30 41.19 -8.11
N ALA A 425 -14.75 42.12 -8.88
CA ALA A 425 -14.66 42.02 -10.35
C ALA A 425 -13.68 40.91 -10.81
N ASP A 426 -12.57 40.71 -10.09
CA ASP A 426 -11.63 39.60 -10.33
C ASP A 426 -12.16 38.29 -9.78
N ARG A 427 -12.67 38.34 -8.55
CA ARG A 427 -13.18 37.12 -7.84
C ARG A 427 -14.26 36.41 -8.61
N SER A 428 -15.16 37.14 -9.30
CA SER A 428 -16.24 36.55 -10.10
C SER A 428 -15.74 35.69 -11.29
N LYS A 429 -14.49 35.87 -11.71
CA LYS A 429 -13.85 35.17 -12.85
C LYS A 429 -12.68 34.30 -12.43
N ALA A 430 -12.26 34.42 -11.16
CA ALA A 430 -11.05 33.76 -10.70
C ALA A 430 -11.23 32.27 -10.52
N GLY A 431 -10.23 31.50 -10.96
CA GLY A 431 -10.04 30.08 -10.64
C GLY A 431 -8.78 29.86 -9.82
N ILE A 432 -8.61 28.64 -9.33
CA ILE A 432 -7.42 28.19 -8.61
C ILE A 432 -6.78 27.08 -9.43
N ILE A 433 -5.54 27.27 -9.87
CA ILE A 433 -4.75 26.29 -10.61
C ILE A 433 -3.49 25.94 -9.82
N VAL A 434 -3.25 24.65 -9.65
CA VAL A 434 -2.11 24.17 -8.86
C VAL A 434 -1.33 23.09 -9.60
N ALA A 435 -0.07 22.91 -9.19
CA ALA A 435 0.81 21.97 -9.86
C ALA A 435 0.44 20.53 -9.57
N ASP A 436 0.06 20.19 -8.33
CA ASP A 436 -0.08 18.81 -7.86
C ASP A 436 -1.53 18.45 -7.48
N TYR A 437 -1.82 17.13 -7.52
CA TYR A 437 -3.14 16.60 -7.10
C TYR A 437 -3.39 16.78 -5.60
N GLY A 438 -2.33 16.78 -4.77
CA GLY A 438 -2.45 16.98 -3.32
C GLY A 438 -2.90 18.39 -2.98
N GLU A 439 -2.26 19.39 -3.60
CA GLU A 439 -2.63 20.81 -3.49
C GLU A 439 -4.09 21.03 -3.94
N ALA A 440 -4.46 20.50 -5.12
CA ALA A 440 -5.82 20.60 -5.62
C ALA A 440 -6.83 19.90 -4.70
N SER A 441 -6.49 18.71 -4.22
CA SER A 441 -7.37 17.92 -3.34
C SER A 441 -7.55 18.59 -1.99
N SER A 442 -6.49 19.19 -1.42
CA SER A 442 -6.58 19.89 -0.14
C SER A 442 -7.59 21.04 -0.20
N VAL A 443 -7.51 21.90 -1.23
CA VAL A 443 -8.48 22.99 -1.44
C VAL A 443 -9.90 22.41 -1.60
N ASN A 444 -10.08 21.43 -2.46
CA ASN A 444 -11.40 20.87 -2.79
C ASN A 444 -12.08 20.11 -1.63
N ILE A 445 -11.29 19.67 -0.65
CA ILE A 445 -11.80 18.94 0.53
C ILE A 445 -12.03 19.90 1.69
N TYR A 446 -11.04 20.74 1.99
CA TYR A 446 -11.08 21.57 3.19
C TYR A 446 -11.74 22.93 2.99
N ARG A 447 -11.77 23.46 1.75
CA ARG A 447 -12.33 24.78 1.42
C ARG A 447 -13.37 24.72 0.29
N PRO A 448 -14.52 24.04 0.52
CA PRO A 448 -15.59 23.96 -0.47
C PRO A 448 -16.31 25.31 -0.70
N ASP A 449 -15.95 26.34 0.03
CA ASP A 449 -16.46 27.73 -0.07
C ASP A 449 -15.80 28.54 -1.20
N VAL A 450 -14.74 28.00 -1.85
CA VAL A 450 -14.06 28.61 -2.99
C VAL A 450 -14.23 27.76 -4.26
N PRO A 451 -13.91 28.28 -5.46
CA PRO A 451 -13.98 27.50 -6.70
C PRO A 451 -13.11 26.24 -6.63
N THR A 452 -13.59 25.16 -7.25
CA THR A 452 -12.84 23.91 -7.35
C THR A 452 -11.46 24.13 -7.96
N ALA A 453 -10.42 23.85 -7.19
CA ALA A 453 -9.05 23.90 -7.67
C ALA A 453 -8.81 22.85 -8.75
N ILE A 454 -8.09 23.23 -9.79
CA ILE A 454 -7.76 22.41 -10.95
C ILE A 454 -6.27 22.14 -11.05
N SER A 455 -5.90 21.03 -11.66
CA SER A 455 -4.51 20.65 -11.93
C SER A 455 -4.42 19.82 -13.22
N GLY A 456 -3.32 19.94 -13.93
CA GLY A 456 -3.00 19.02 -15.04
C GLY A 456 -2.48 17.66 -14.58
N HIS A 457 -2.35 17.44 -13.26
CA HIS A 457 -1.72 16.26 -12.69
C HIS A 457 -2.70 15.10 -12.53
N GLN A 458 -2.27 13.89 -12.90
CA GLN A 458 -3.02 12.64 -12.72
C GLN A 458 -4.47 12.74 -13.23
N ASN A 459 -5.45 12.25 -12.46
CA ASN A 459 -6.87 12.29 -12.85
C ASN A 459 -7.49 13.67 -12.89
N TYR A 460 -6.87 14.66 -12.26
CA TYR A 460 -7.33 16.04 -12.36
C TYR A 460 -7.34 16.53 -13.81
N TRP A 461 -6.39 16.07 -14.62
CA TRP A 461 -6.39 16.37 -16.04
C TRP A 461 -7.67 15.86 -16.76
N TYR A 462 -8.14 14.65 -16.44
CA TYR A 462 -9.41 14.12 -16.99
C TYR A 462 -10.63 14.89 -16.49
N TRP A 463 -10.58 15.44 -15.27
CA TRP A 463 -11.69 16.22 -14.72
C TRP A 463 -11.78 17.62 -15.33
N GLY A 464 -10.76 18.09 -16.04
CA GLY A 464 -10.77 19.25 -16.88
C GLY A 464 -10.63 20.59 -16.17
N PRO A 465 -10.66 21.71 -16.91
CA PRO A 465 -10.49 23.08 -16.40
C PRO A 465 -11.74 23.62 -15.68
N ARG A 466 -12.78 22.84 -15.47
CA ARG A 466 -14.00 23.20 -14.73
C ARG A 466 -14.69 24.49 -15.23
N GLY A 467 -14.54 24.80 -16.52
CA GLY A 467 -15.14 25.98 -17.15
C GLY A 467 -14.30 27.26 -17.06
N HIS A 468 -13.16 27.26 -16.36
CA HIS A 468 -12.28 28.41 -16.30
C HIS A 468 -11.63 28.67 -17.66
N ASP A 469 -11.65 29.94 -18.08
CA ASP A 469 -11.04 30.43 -19.33
C ASP A 469 -9.59 30.92 -19.14
N GLY A 470 -9.16 31.10 -17.90
CA GLY A 470 -7.84 31.63 -17.55
C GLY A 470 -7.78 33.17 -17.47
N SER A 471 -8.93 33.88 -17.52
CA SER A 471 -8.95 35.33 -17.43
C SER A 471 -8.35 35.86 -16.12
N VAL A 472 -8.61 35.17 -15.00
CA VAL A 472 -7.98 35.41 -13.67
C VAL A 472 -7.71 34.05 -13.02
N MET A 473 -6.46 33.81 -12.63
CA MET A 473 -6.09 32.57 -11.95
C MET A 473 -5.21 32.84 -10.73
N ILE A 474 -5.50 32.15 -9.61
CA ILE A 474 -4.56 31.98 -8.52
C ILE A 474 -3.75 30.74 -8.82
N ALA A 475 -2.42 30.88 -8.91
CA ALA A 475 -1.53 29.77 -9.27
C ALA A 475 -0.58 29.45 -8.10
N PHE A 476 -0.40 28.15 -7.80
CA PHE A 476 0.52 27.65 -6.79
C PHE A 476 1.28 26.41 -7.28
N GLY A 477 2.52 26.23 -6.82
CA GLY A 477 3.39 25.11 -7.21
C GLY A 477 3.91 25.18 -8.65
N LEU A 478 3.46 26.13 -9.45
CA LEU A 478 3.86 26.30 -10.86
C LEU A 478 5.04 27.28 -10.99
N PRO A 479 6.06 26.97 -11.82
CA PRO A 479 7.20 27.86 -12.02
C PRO A 479 6.79 29.21 -12.63
N ARG A 480 7.38 30.28 -12.13
CA ARG A 480 7.06 31.66 -12.57
C ARG A 480 7.28 31.88 -14.06
N ASP A 481 8.36 31.35 -14.62
CA ASP A 481 8.68 31.46 -16.04
C ASP A 481 7.66 30.76 -16.93
N VAL A 482 7.06 29.66 -16.47
CA VAL A 482 5.95 28.98 -17.14
C VAL A 482 4.71 29.88 -17.12
N LEU A 483 4.36 30.45 -15.96
CA LEU A 483 3.22 31.33 -15.83
C LEU A 483 3.37 32.63 -16.68
N GLU A 484 4.56 33.22 -16.73
CA GLU A 484 4.84 34.40 -17.55
C GLU A 484 4.76 34.11 -19.07
N ARG A 485 5.00 32.86 -19.49
CA ARG A 485 4.76 32.46 -20.88
C ARG A 485 3.28 32.37 -21.22
N GLU A 486 2.44 31.98 -20.26
CA GLU A 486 1.02 31.67 -20.50
C GLU A 486 0.08 32.84 -20.16
N PHE A 487 0.49 33.78 -19.30
CA PHE A 487 -0.33 34.90 -18.83
C PHE A 487 0.32 36.26 -19.16
N ASN A 488 -0.53 37.28 -19.33
CA ASN A 488 -0.09 38.65 -19.59
C ASN A 488 0.47 39.32 -18.33
N SER A 489 -0.02 38.95 -17.14
CA SER A 489 0.45 39.48 -15.86
C SER A 489 0.54 38.38 -14.83
N VAL A 490 1.68 38.32 -14.13
CA VAL A 490 1.95 37.38 -13.04
C VAL A 490 2.51 38.16 -11.85
N THR A 491 1.78 38.18 -10.76
CA THR A 491 2.16 38.95 -9.55
C THR A 491 2.15 38.02 -8.34
N GLU A 492 3.24 37.96 -7.59
CA GLU A 492 3.26 37.29 -6.29
C GLU A 492 2.36 38.07 -5.30
N VAL A 493 1.36 37.40 -4.75
CA VAL A 493 0.38 37.99 -3.84
C VAL A 493 0.43 37.41 -2.44
N ALA A 494 0.98 36.20 -2.29
CA ALA A 494 1.18 35.54 -1.01
C ALA A 494 2.29 34.47 -1.14
N ARG A 495 2.66 33.90 -0.02
CA ARG A 495 3.67 32.80 0.01
C ARG A 495 3.24 31.74 1.02
N MET A 496 3.38 30.50 0.64
CA MET A 496 3.23 29.33 1.51
C MET A 496 4.58 28.96 2.12
N ILE A 497 4.61 28.65 3.41
CA ILE A 497 5.76 28.15 4.15
C ILE A 497 5.29 27.01 5.05
N ASN A 498 5.75 25.81 4.75
CA ASN A 498 5.58 24.63 5.59
C ASN A 498 6.98 24.08 5.91
N GLU A 499 7.45 24.30 7.14
CA GLU A 499 8.79 23.89 7.60
C GLU A 499 9.00 22.36 7.50
N TRP A 500 7.92 21.59 7.60
CA TRP A 500 7.94 20.13 7.69
C TRP A 500 7.50 19.43 6.40
N GLY A 501 6.96 20.18 5.45
CA GLY A 501 6.51 19.69 4.15
C GLY A 501 7.65 19.50 3.16
N GLU A 502 7.31 19.01 1.98
CA GLU A 502 8.22 18.91 0.85
C GLU A 502 8.54 20.30 0.28
N HIS A 503 9.66 20.41 -0.46
CA HIS A 503 10.06 21.69 -1.05
C HIS A 503 8.97 22.26 -1.97
N ASP A 504 8.27 21.39 -2.71
CA ASP A 504 7.25 21.82 -3.68
C ASP A 504 5.97 22.35 -2.99
N GLU A 505 5.75 21.99 -1.71
CA GLU A 505 4.66 22.53 -0.88
C GLU A 505 4.97 23.94 -0.37
N ASN A 506 6.15 24.48 -0.67
CA ASN A 506 6.60 25.80 -0.25
C ASN A 506 6.79 26.69 -1.47
N GLY A 507 6.37 27.93 -1.37
CA GLY A 507 6.64 28.85 -2.46
C GLY A 507 5.63 29.99 -2.62
N PRO A 508 5.81 30.77 -3.68
CA PRO A 508 4.95 31.90 -3.97
C PRO A 508 3.58 31.46 -4.49
N ILE A 509 2.56 32.23 -4.09
CA ILE A 509 1.22 32.18 -4.67
C ILE A 509 1.10 33.34 -5.62
N TYR A 510 0.81 33.07 -6.87
CA TYR A 510 0.71 34.06 -7.91
C TYR A 510 -0.73 34.38 -8.27
N LEU A 511 -1.01 35.64 -8.52
CA LEU A 511 -2.20 36.09 -9.21
C LEU A 511 -1.85 36.34 -10.68
N CYS A 512 -2.42 35.53 -11.55
CA CYS A 512 -2.22 35.57 -12.99
C CYS A 512 -3.45 36.17 -13.66
N ARG A 513 -3.25 37.08 -14.62
CA ARG A 513 -4.34 37.72 -15.38
C ARG A 513 -4.09 37.63 -16.86
N GLY A 514 -5.18 37.44 -17.59
CA GLY A 514 -5.20 37.45 -19.05
C GLY A 514 -4.40 36.28 -19.64
N ALA A 515 -4.92 35.06 -19.57
CA ALA A 515 -4.32 33.96 -20.28
C ALA A 515 -4.16 34.31 -21.76
N LYS A 516 -2.99 34.06 -22.33
CA LYS A 516 -2.69 34.31 -23.75
C LYS A 516 -3.44 33.38 -24.69
N LYS A 517 -3.85 32.25 -24.15
CA LYS A 517 -4.73 31.27 -24.81
C LYS A 517 -5.82 30.88 -23.83
N ASP A 518 -7.04 30.65 -24.32
CA ASP A 518 -8.12 30.13 -23.47
C ASP A 518 -7.67 28.83 -22.78
N LEU A 519 -7.82 28.76 -21.47
CA LEU A 519 -7.36 27.62 -20.68
C LEU A 519 -8.03 26.31 -21.13
N ARG A 520 -9.26 26.37 -21.58
CA ARG A 520 -10.00 25.22 -22.12
C ARG A 520 -9.35 24.65 -23.39
N GLU A 521 -8.79 25.52 -24.24
CA GLU A 521 -8.04 25.12 -25.44
C GLU A 521 -6.60 24.70 -25.12
N ALA A 522 -5.99 25.29 -24.08
CA ALA A 522 -4.65 24.93 -23.62
C ALA A 522 -4.62 23.62 -22.82
N TRP A 523 -5.76 23.19 -22.25
CA TRP A 523 -5.86 22.10 -21.31
C TRP A 523 -5.21 20.77 -21.78
N PRO A 524 -5.35 20.31 -23.02
CA PRO A 524 -4.69 19.09 -23.47
C PRO A 524 -3.18 19.09 -23.32
N SER A 525 -2.52 20.27 -23.43
CA SER A 525 -1.07 20.41 -23.29
C SER A 525 -0.61 20.46 -21.83
N MET A 526 -1.52 20.64 -20.87
CA MET A 526 -1.22 20.68 -19.43
C MET A 526 -1.16 19.30 -18.78
N LYS A 527 -1.31 18.25 -19.57
CA LYS A 527 -1.28 16.86 -19.12
C LYS A 527 0.05 16.53 -18.44
N ARG A 528 -0.02 16.15 -17.16
CA ARG A 528 1.13 15.70 -16.38
C ARG A 528 0.79 14.39 -15.66
N TRP A 529 1.24 13.30 -16.21
CA TRP A 529 1.14 11.98 -15.61
C TRP A 529 2.51 11.57 -15.09
N PHE A 530 2.69 11.87 -13.86
CA PHE A 530 3.90 11.95 -13.10
C PHE A 530 4.78 13.14 -13.39
#